data_a1f030bcb821739c29c696d6ba27121f
#
_entry.id   a1f030bcb821739c29c696d6ba27121f
#
_cell.length_a   1.000
_cell.length_b   1.000
_cell.length_c   1.000
_cell.angle_alpha   90.00
_cell.angle_beta   90.00
_cell.angle_gamma   90.00
#
_symmetry.space_group_name_H-M   'P 1'
#
loop_
_entity.id
_entity.type
_entity.pdbx_description
1 polymer ?
#
loop_
_entity_poly.entity_id
_entity_poly.type
_entity_poly.pdbx_seq_one_letter_code
_entity_poly.pdbx_strand_id
1 'polypeptide(L)'
;MSNSVQSTEEYRLPEVNTLTHATKLAIVEDKPIMMDYWKGSLDKTVLIGLNENGEKLLVKSDEEYTSTVAKIYKVGSEYIIMTEKSIFLVDNQIQLRRISA
;
A
#
# COMPACT_ATOMS: atom_id res chain seq x y z
N MET A 1 29.91 -4.35 4.79
CA MET A 1 29.37 -4.05 4.91
C MET A 1 28.77 -3.30 4.60
N SER A 2 28.14 -3.32 4.27
CA SER A 2 27.49 -2.48 4.23
C SER A 2 27.14 -1.77 3.02
N ASN A 3 27.66 -1.96 1.90
CA ASN A 3 27.32 -1.27 0.68
C ASN A 3 25.95 -1.65 0.17
N SER A 4 25.56 -2.89 0.38
CA SER A 4 24.23 -3.31 -0.03
C SER A 4 23.15 -2.58 0.77
N VAL A 5 23.52 -2.08 1.93
CA VAL A 5 22.56 -1.33 2.75
C VAL A 5 22.31 0.05 2.16
N GLN A 6 23.31 0.61 1.48
CA GLN A 6 23.16 1.96 0.94
C GLN A 6 22.08 2.05 -0.12
N SER A 7 21.92 1.00 -0.92
CA SER A 7 20.93 1.05 -1.98
C SER A 7 19.52 1.12 -1.42
N THR A 8 19.29 0.58 -0.22
CA THR A 8 17.97 0.64 0.40
C THR A 8 17.71 1.96 1.09
N GLU A 9 18.76 2.77 1.31
CA GLU A 9 18.58 4.05 1.97
C GLU A 9 17.89 5.06 1.09
N GLU A 10 17.81 4.81 -0.21
CA GLU A 10 17.10 5.69 -1.11
C GLU A 10 15.60 5.62 -0.88
N TYR A 11 15.13 4.59 -0.25
CA TYR A 11 13.72 4.40 0.02
C TYR A 11 13.55 4.12 1.49
N ARG A 12 12.80 4.97 2.17
CA ARG A 12 12.55 4.71 3.57
C ARG A 12 11.67 3.46 3.71
N LEU A 13 11.79 2.82 4.84
CA LEU A 13 10.94 1.69 5.18
C LEU A 13 9.68 2.20 5.87
N PRO A 14 8.62 1.38 5.88
CA PRO A 14 7.45 1.72 6.69
C PRO A 14 7.86 1.90 8.15
N GLU A 15 7.13 2.74 8.86
CA GLU A 15 7.42 2.99 10.26
C GLU A 15 7.09 1.77 11.10
N VAL A 16 7.73 1.68 12.25
CA VAL A 16 7.56 0.51 13.13
C VAL A 16 6.11 0.31 13.51
N ASN A 17 5.40 1.40 13.81
CA ASN A 17 3.98 1.28 14.17
C ASN A 17 3.17 0.69 13.04
N THR A 18 3.44 1.09 11.82
CA THR A 18 2.75 0.56 10.65
C THR A 18 3.02 -0.93 10.50
N LEU A 19 4.28 -1.30 10.62
CA LEU A 19 4.67 -2.72 10.50
C LEU A 19 4.02 -3.56 11.60
N THR A 20 3.98 -3.03 12.81
CA THR A 20 3.37 -3.73 13.93
C THR A 20 1.88 -3.97 13.69
N HIS A 21 1.16 -2.92 13.28
CA HIS A 21 -0.27 -3.06 13.02
C HIS A 21 -0.53 -3.98 11.83
N ALA A 22 0.27 -3.86 10.79
CA ALA A 22 0.10 -4.70 9.61
C ALA A 22 0.32 -6.18 9.95
N THR A 23 1.32 -6.45 10.78
CA THR A 23 1.59 -7.83 11.20
C THR A 23 0.43 -8.40 11.98
N LYS A 24 -0.15 -7.60 12.89
CA LYS A 24 -1.31 -8.06 13.66
C LYS A 24 -2.49 -8.37 12.74
N LEU A 25 -2.73 -7.49 11.77
CA LEU A 25 -3.81 -7.73 10.81
C LEU A 25 -3.55 -8.97 9.97
N ALA A 26 -2.30 -9.16 9.55
CA ALA A 26 -1.95 -10.32 8.74
C ALA A 26 -2.25 -11.61 9.48
N ILE A 27 -1.98 -11.63 10.78
CA ILE A 27 -2.23 -12.81 11.60
C ILE A 27 -3.74 -13.02 11.79
N VAL A 28 -4.45 -11.96 12.15
CA VAL A 28 -5.87 -12.04 12.46
C VAL A 28 -6.68 -12.38 11.22
N GLU A 29 -6.35 -11.75 10.09
CA GLU A 29 -7.12 -11.91 8.85
C GLU A 29 -6.58 -13.04 7.98
N ASP A 30 -5.44 -13.61 8.35
CA ASP A 30 -4.79 -14.67 7.58
C ASP A 30 -4.53 -14.21 6.16
N LYS A 31 -3.89 -13.05 6.03
CA LYS A 31 -3.58 -12.44 4.73
C LYS A 31 -2.12 -12.05 4.66
N PRO A 32 -1.50 -12.20 3.49
CA PRO A 32 -0.09 -11.79 3.34
C PRO A 32 0.06 -10.29 3.28
N ILE A 33 1.21 -9.80 3.72
CA ILE A 33 1.60 -8.41 3.56
C ILE A 33 2.41 -8.31 2.28
N MET A 34 1.95 -7.45 1.37
CA MET A 34 2.58 -7.25 0.07
C MET A 34 3.27 -5.90 0.06
N MET A 35 4.54 -5.89 -0.29
CA MET A 35 5.32 -4.65 -0.28
C MET A 35 5.56 -4.09 -1.67
N ASP A 36 4.96 -4.68 -2.68
CA ASP A 36 5.25 -4.31 -4.06
C ASP A 36 4.63 -2.99 -4.50
N TYR A 37 3.81 -2.35 -3.66
CA TYR A 37 3.26 -1.02 -3.93
C TYR A 37 3.94 0.06 -3.09
N TRP A 38 4.85 -0.32 -2.20
CA TRP A 38 5.45 0.62 -1.26
C TRP A 38 6.31 1.65 -1.98
N LYS A 39 7.24 1.19 -2.81
CA LYS A 39 8.15 2.10 -3.50
C LYS A 39 7.39 3.08 -4.38
N GLY A 40 6.42 2.58 -5.13
CA GLY A 40 5.62 3.45 -5.99
C GLY A 40 4.84 4.48 -5.22
N SER A 41 4.44 4.16 -3.98
CA SER A 41 3.73 5.14 -3.17
C SER A 41 4.66 6.27 -2.74
N LEU A 42 5.93 5.97 -2.48
CA LEU A 42 6.91 7.02 -2.15
C LEU A 42 7.21 7.88 -3.36
N ASP A 43 7.22 7.28 -4.53
CA ASP A 43 7.47 8.00 -5.79
C ASP A 43 6.21 8.70 -6.31
N LYS A 44 5.10 8.51 -5.64
CA LYS A 44 3.80 9.10 -5.99
C LYS A 44 3.28 8.62 -7.34
N THR A 45 3.67 7.40 -7.72
CA THR A 45 3.15 6.77 -8.93
C THR A 45 2.02 5.78 -8.62
N VAL A 46 1.83 5.44 -7.34
CA VAL A 46 0.70 4.63 -6.90
C VAL A 46 -0.42 5.56 -6.47
N LEU A 47 -1.65 5.16 -6.77
CA LEU A 47 -2.81 5.96 -6.36
C LEU A 47 -3.95 5.04 -5.92
N ILE A 48 -4.94 5.64 -5.27
CA ILE A 48 -6.19 4.96 -4.96
C ILE A 48 -7.17 5.34 -6.06
N GLY A 49 -7.62 4.35 -6.82
CA GLY A 49 -8.57 4.57 -7.89
C GLY A 49 -10.00 4.34 -7.42
N LEU A 50 -10.89 5.26 -7.75
CA LEU A 50 -12.31 5.14 -7.42
C LEU A 50 -13.05 4.83 -8.71
N ASN A 51 -13.64 3.64 -8.79
CA ASN A 51 -14.33 3.23 -10.00
C ASN A 51 -15.77 3.73 -10.00
N GLU A 52 -16.50 3.41 -11.06
CA GLU A 52 -17.87 3.91 -11.25
C GLU A 52 -18.83 3.34 -10.22
N ASN A 53 -18.52 2.21 -9.65
CA ASN A 53 -19.38 1.58 -8.66
C ASN A 53 -19.13 2.12 -7.25
N GLY A 54 -18.22 3.08 -7.11
CA GLY A 54 -17.89 3.61 -5.80
C GLY A 54 -16.88 2.77 -5.05
N GLU A 55 -16.28 1.78 -5.71
CA GLU A 55 -15.28 0.93 -5.08
C GLU A 55 -13.90 1.49 -5.30
N LYS A 56 -12.99 1.20 -4.38
CA LYS A 56 -11.61 1.68 -4.45
C LYS A 56 -10.68 0.54 -4.76
N LEU A 57 -9.68 0.84 -5.57
CA LEU A 57 -8.61 -0.09 -5.91
C LEU A 57 -7.29 0.62 -5.66
N LEU A 58 -6.26 -0.13 -5.30
CA LEU A 58 -4.92 0.42 -5.24
C LEU A 58 -4.30 0.21 -6.61
N VAL A 59 -3.85 1.28 -7.25
CA VAL A 59 -3.43 1.24 -8.65
C VAL A 59 -1.96 1.62 -8.76
N LYS A 60 -1.21 0.79 -9.46
CA LYS A 60 0.21 0.98 -9.71
C LYS A 60 0.45 1.45 -11.13
N SER A 61 -0.35 0.95 -12.06
CA SER A 61 -0.29 1.35 -13.48
C SER A 61 -1.61 0.98 -14.11
N ASP A 62 -1.74 1.28 -15.41
CA ASP A 62 -2.95 0.90 -16.14
C ASP A 62 -3.20 -0.59 -16.12
N GLU A 63 -2.13 -1.36 -15.94
CA GLU A 63 -2.21 -2.82 -16.05
C GLU A 63 -2.02 -3.52 -14.71
N GLU A 64 -1.61 -2.78 -13.68
CA GLU A 64 -1.38 -3.38 -12.37
C GLU A 64 -2.19 -2.67 -11.32
N TYR A 65 -3.14 -3.38 -10.74
CA TYR A 65 -3.98 -2.85 -9.67
C TYR A 65 -4.50 -4.01 -8.84
N THR A 66 -4.97 -3.68 -7.65
CA THR A 66 -5.43 -4.70 -6.72
C THR A 66 -6.90 -5.00 -6.92
N SER A 67 -7.38 -6.01 -6.23
CA SER A 67 -8.81 -6.20 -6.09
C SER A 67 -9.37 -5.07 -5.23
N THR A 68 -10.68 -5.05 -5.06
CA THR A 68 -11.36 -3.99 -4.33
C THR A 68 -10.83 -3.87 -2.90
N VAL A 69 -10.61 -2.64 -2.48
CA VAL A 69 -10.15 -2.32 -1.13
C VAL A 69 -11.31 -2.55 -0.16
N ALA A 70 -11.07 -3.36 0.86
CA ALA A 70 -12.06 -3.61 1.91
C ALA A 70 -11.94 -2.60 3.03
N LYS A 71 -10.71 -2.26 3.43
CA LYS A 71 -10.49 -1.33 4.54
C LYS A 71 -9.20 -0.57 4.34
N ILE A 72 -9.17 0.66 4.83
CA ILE A 72 -7.97 1.50 4.85
C ILE A 72 -7.77 1.94 6.29
N TYR A 73 -6.58 1.66 6.81
CA TYR A 73 -6.19 2.10 8.15
C TYR A 73 -5.12 3.15 8.00
N LYS A 74 -5.27 4.26 8.70
CA LYS A 74 -4.25 5.31 8.71
C LYS A 74 -3.41 5.15 9.96
N VAL A 75 -2.10 5.01 9.76
CA VAL A 75 -1.15 4.88 10.86
C VAL A 75 -0.04 5.90 10.62
N GLY A 76 -0.04 6.98 11.38
CA GLY A 76 0.93 8.06 11.17
C GLY A 76 0.83 8.60 9.76
N SER A 77 1.93 8.56 9.03
CA SER A 77 2.00 9.08 7.67
C SER A 77 1.79 8.00 6.62
N GLU A 78 1.23 6.86 7.00
CA GLU A 78 1.11 5.72 6.11
C GLU A 78 -0.28 5.13 6.17
N TYR A 79 -0.63 4.40 5.11
CA TYR A 79 -1.87 3.63 5.07
C TYR A 79 -1.56 2.16 5.05
N ILE A 80 -2.37 1.39 5.76
CA ILE A 80 -2.46 -0.06 5.59
C ILE A 80 -3.74 -0.31 4.81
N ILE A 81 -3.60 -0.85 3.61
CA ILE A 81 -4.74 -1.05 2.72
C ILE A 81 -5.00 -2.54 2.61
N MET A 82 -6.20 -2.94 3.02
CA MET A 82 -6.56 -4.35 3.02
C MET A 82 -7.58 -4.62 1.94
N THR A 83 -7.27 -5.57 1.08
CA THR A 83 -8.20 -6.09 0.11
C THR A 83 -8.73 -7.43 0.61
N GLU A 84 -9.52 -8.08 -0.21
CA GLU A 84 -10.02 -9.39 0.11
C GLU A 84 -8.89 -10.41 0.28
N LYS A 85 -7.79 -10.21 -0.46
CA LYS A 85 -6.74 -11.21 -0.54
C LYS A 85 -5.46 -10.85 0.19
N SER A 86 -5.18 -9.58 0.36
CA SER A 86 -3.84 -9.15 0.80
C SER A 86 -3.89 -7.85 1.56
N ILE A 87 -2.76 -7.53 2.17
CA ILE A 87 -2.56 -6.29 2.89
C ILE A 87 -1.42 -5.56 2.21
N PHE A 88 -1.60 -4.27 1.92
CA PHE A 88 -0.59 -3.45 1.26
C PHE A 88 -0.23 -2.28 2.14
N LEU A 89 1.05 -1.90 2.14
CA LEU A 89 1.53 -0.74 2.88
C LEU A 89 1.93 0.33 1.87
N VAL A 90 1.45 1.54 2.07
CA VAL A 90 1.74 2.67 1.19
C VAL A 90 1.85 3.94 2.01
N ASP A 91 2.55 4.93 1.44
CA ASP A 91 2.62 6.26 2.01
C ASP A 91 1.25 6.94 1.86
N ASN A 92 0.91 7.85 2.78
CA ASN A 92 -0.41 8.49 2.70
C ASN A 92 -0.45 9.70 1.78
N GLN A 93 0.64 10.01 1.09
CA GLN A 93 0.69 11.12 0.14
C GLN A 93 0.20 10.72 -1.25
N ILE A 94 -0.29 9.51 -1.41
CA ILE A 94 -0.82 9.06 -2.70
C ILE A 94 -2.15 9.74 -2.97
N GLN A 95 -2.49 9.87 -4.25
CA GLN A 95 -3.70 10.55 -4.69
C GLN A 95 -4.89 9.60 -4.72
N LEU A 96 -6.08 10.20 -4.59
CA LEU A 96 -7.34 9.51 -4.87
C LEU A 96 -7.87 10.07 -6.19
N ARG A 97 -8.10 9.21 -7.16
CA ARG A 97 -8.54 9.63 -8.49
C ARG A 97 -9.65 8.75 -8.99
N ARG A 98 -10.55 9.32 -9.78
CA ARG A 98 -11.52 8.52 -10.50
C ARG A 98 -10.84 7.75 -11.60
N ILE A 99 -11.25 6.51 -11.77
CA ILE A 99 -10.75 5.65 -12.85
C ILE A 99 -11.95 5.07 -13.58
N SER A 100 -11.73 4.76 -14.85
CA SER A 100 -12.79 4.18 -15.66
C SER A 100 -12.48 2.71 -15.86
N ALA A 101 -12.62 1.95 -14.83
CA ALA A 101 -12.31 0.52 -14.93
C ALA A 101 -13.55 -0.31 -14.71
#